data_3efebdb6cf266ef08cb4e0a4e8d5c1b1
#
_entry.id   3efebdb6cf266ef08cb4e0a4e8d5c1b1
#
_cell.length_a   1.000
_cell.length_b   1.000
_cell.length_c   1.000
_cell.angle_alpha   90.00
_cell.angle_beta   90.00
_cell.angle_gamma   90.00
#
_symmetry.space_group_name_H-M   'P 1'
#
loop_
_entity.id
_entity.type
_entity.pdbx_description
1 polymer ?
#
loop_
_entity_poly.entity_id
_entity_poly.type
_entity_poly.pdbx_seq_one_letter_code
_entity_poly.pdbx_strand_id
1 'polypeptide(L)'
;MVAAACIVNYYFFVGMVTFTVIYFFVRLLSGSWHITVKDFLLLALEAVLGLGIACILLVPSVLCIIQNYRVSNPISGWSALLYDRNQRYIHILQCLFFPPDLPARPNFTPDSESKWASLGAWLPMFSMTGVIGWMQLKRRHWLKKMLCVLLFMAFIPGLNALFQLMNASYYARWFYMLTL
;
A
#
# COMPACT_ATOMS: atom_id res chain seq x y z
N MET A 1 2.10 -19.71 -2.40
CA MET A 1 1.41 -18.39 -2.38
C MET A 1 2.22 -17.29 -3.07
N VAL A 2 3.50 -17.07 -2.74
CA VAL A 2 4.36 -16.03 -3.33
C VAL A 2 4.38 -16.11 -4.86
N ALA A 3 4.69 -17.27 -5.42
CA ALA A 3 4.72 -17.47 -6.88
C ALA A 3 3.37 -17.11 -7.54
N ALA A 4 2.26 -17.58 -6.98
CA ALA A 4 0.93 -17.30 -7.53
C ALA A 4 0.61 -15.81 -7.51
N ALA A 5 0.91 -15.11 -6.41
CA ALA A 5 0.70 -13.67 -6.30
C ALA A 5 1.51 -12.88 -7.33
N CYS A 6 2.77 -13.30 -7.56
CA CYS A 6 3.65 -12.67 -8.54
C CYS A 6 3.19 -12.90 -9.99
N ILE A 7 2.73 -14.13 -10.30
CA ILE A 7 2.26 -14.49 -11.65
C ILE A 7 0.94 -13.80 -11.99
N VAL A 8 0.02 -13.69 -11.03
CA VAL A 8 -1.30 -13.07 -11.27
C VAL A 8 -1.16 -11.59 -11.56
N ASN A 9 -0.36 -10.88 -10.78
CA ASN A 9 -0.13 -9.45 -11.02
C ASN A 9 1.14 -8.95 -10.32
N TYR A 10 2.24 -8.89 -11.06
CA TYR A 10 3.53 -8.43 -10.55
C TYR A 10 3.50 -6.99 -10.00
N TYR A 11 2.61 -6.14 -10.53
CA TYR A 11 2.50 -4.76 -10.09
C TYR A 11 1.93 -4.63 -8.67
N PHE A 12 0.91 -5.41 -8.34
CA PHE A 12 0.37 -5.49 -6.99
C PHE A 12 1.28 -6.29 -6.05
N PHE A 13 2.10 -7.18 -6.59
CA PHE A 13 3.01 -8.00 -5.81
C PHE A 13 3.96 -7.16 -4.95
N VAL A 14 4.53 -6.09 -5.50
CA VAL A 14 5.40 -5.17 -4.75
C VAL A 14 4.66 -4.58 -3.54
N GLY A 15 3.45 -4.10 -3.74
CA GLY A 15 2.61 -3.60 -2.65
C GLY A 15 2.33 -4.67 -1.58
N MET A 16 2.03 -5.90 -2.00
CA MET A 16 1.81 -7.02 -1.08
C MET A 16 3.06 -7.37 -0.26
N VAL A 17 4.24 -7.35 -0.88
CA VAL A 17 5.51 -7.57 -0.18
C VAL A 17 5.73 -6.48 0.85
N THR A 18 5.60 -5.21 0.45
CA THR A 18 5.74 -4.06 1.36
C THR A 18 4.77 -4.17 2.55
N PHE A 19 3.50 -4.47 2.28
CA PHE A 19 2.49 -4.68 3.32
C PHE A 19 2.88 -5.83 4.26
N THR A 20 3.32 -6.96 3.73
CA THR A 20 3.70 -8.14 4.53
C THR A 20 4.88 -7.83 5.44
N VAL A 21 5.88 -7.07 4.95
CA VAL A 21 7.01 -6.62 5.74
C VAL A 21 6.55 -5.71 6.88
N ILE A 22 5.69 -4.73 6.59
CA ILE A 22 5.12 -3.83 7.62
C ILE A 22 4.32 -4.64 8.65
N TYR A 23 3.46 -5.54 8.19
CA TYR A 23 2.68 -6.42 9.03
C TYR A 23 3.56 -7.24 9.97
N PHE A 24 4.64 -7.83 9.45
CA PHE A 24 5.61 -8.59 10.23
C PHE A 24 6.22 -7.74 11.35
N PHE A 25 6.73 -6.54 11.03
CA PHE A 25 7.33 -5.66 12.03
C PHE A 25 6.32 -5.16 13.06
N VAL A 26 5.12 -4.76 12.65
CA VAL A 26 4.09 -4.30 13.58
C VAL A 26 3.67 -5.41 14.54
N ARG A 27 3.53 -6.64 14.08
CA ARG A 27 3.19 -7.80 14.91
C ARG A 27 4.31 -8.13 15.88
N LEU A 28 5.56 -8.11 15.42
CA LEU A 28 6.74 -8.37 16.24
C LEU A 28 6.88 -7.31 17.34
N LEU A 29 6.88 -6.02 16.98
CA LEU A 29 7.00 -4.90 17.91
C LEU A 29 5.79 -4.77 18.87
N SER A 30 4.66 -5.31 18.48
CA SER A 30 3.45 -5.33 19.30
C SER A 30 3.47 -6.44 20.36
N GLY A 31 4.46 -7.35 20.33
CA GLY A 31 4.52 -8.52 21.19
C GLY A 31 3.36 -9.51 20.98
N SER A 32 2.62 -9.35 19.88
CA SER A 32 1.47 -10.20 19.58
C SER A 32 1.82 -11.46 18.80
N TRP A 33 3.07 -11.59 18.41
CA TRP A 33 3.59 -12.72 17.66
C TRP A 33 5.03 -13.03 18.10
N HIS A 34 5.25 -14.28 18.45
CA HIS A 34 6.57 -14.82 18.78
C HIS A 34 6.98 -15.74 17.65
N ILE A 35 8.08 -15.43 17.00
CA ILE A 35 8.65 -16.25 15.95
C ILE A 35 10.04 -16.73 16.35
N THR A 36 10.31 -18.00 16.15
CA THR A 36 11.62 -18.57 16.35
C THR A 36 12.52 -18.26 15.16
N VAL A 37 13.81 -18.10 15.38
CA VAL A 37 14.78 -17.87 14.29
C VAL A 37 14.68 -18.95 13.21
N LYS A 38 14.45 -20.20 13.60
CA LYS A 38 14.25 -21.31 12.68
C LYS A 38 13.03 -21.10 11.79
N ASP A 39 11.89 -20.70 12.37
CA ASP A 39 10.65 -20.46 11.60
C ASP A 39 10.81 -19.28 10.65
N PHE A 40 11.51 -18.22 11.08
CA PHE A 40 11.84 -17.09 10.22
C PHE A 40 12.69 -17.51 9.02
N LEU A 41 13.73 -18.32 9.23
CA LEU A 41 14.57 -18.82 8.14
C LEU A 41 13.81 -19.75 7.18
N LEU A 42 12.90 -20.58 7.69
CA LEU A 42 12.05 -21.42 6.84
C LEU A 42 11.11 -20.57 5.99
N LEU A 43 10.45 -19.56 6.58
CA LEU A 43 9.60 -18.63 5.83
C LEU A 43 10.39 -17.85 4.77
N ALA A 44 11.59 -17.41 5.10
CA ALA A 44 12.48 -16.73 4.16
C ALA A 44 12.86 -17.66 2.99
N LEU A 45 13.20 -18.92 3.28
CA LEU A 45 13.51 -19.91 2.26
C LEU A 45 12.31 -20.17 1.34
N GLU A 46 11.11 -20.35 1.90
CA GLU A 46 9.87 -20.52 1.12
C GLU A 46 9.59 -19.31 0.22
N ALA A 47 9.81 -18.09 0.74
CA ALA A 47 9.64 -16.87 -0.04
C ALA A 47 10.63 -16.79 -1.21
N VAL A 48 11.90 -17.13 -0.99
CA VAL A 48 12.95 -17.17 -2.03
C VAL A 48 12.63 -18.22 -3.09
N LEU A 49 12.23 -19.42 -2.69
CA LEU A 49 11.84 -20.49 -3.62
C LEU A 49 10.61 -20.07 -4.44
N GLY A 50 9.60 -19.49 -3.80
CA GLY A 50 8.41 -18.97 -4.48
C GLY A 50 8.73 -17.88 -5.49
N LEU A 51 9.65 -16.97 -5.15
CA LEU A 51 10.15 -15.94 -6.06
C LEU A 51 10.95 -16.56 -7.22
N GLY A 52 11.80 -17.56 -6.94
CA GLY A 52 12.57 -18.28 -7.96
C GLY A 52 11.66 -18.90 -9.03
N ILE A 53 10.56 -19.54 -8.61
CA ILE A 53 9.56 -20.09 -9.55
C ILE A 53 8.92 -18.97 -10.38
N ALA A 54 8.63 -17.83 -9.76
CA ALA A 54 8.02 -16.70 -10.45
C ALA A 54 8.97 -15.99 -11.43
N CYS A 55 10.29 -16.15 -11.29
CA CYS A 55 11.30 -15.48 -12.13
C CYS A 55 11.14 -15.77 -13.62
N ILE A 56 10.54 -16.89 -13.99
CA ILE A 56 10.26 -17.22 -15.40
C ILE A 56 9.43 -16.12 -16.08
N LEU A 57 8.46 -15.54 -15.38
CA LEU A 57 7.63 -14.44 -15.88
C LEU A 57 8.11 -13.08 -15.39
N LEU A 58 8.66 -13.01 -14.19
CA LEU A 58 9.05 -11.76 -13.57
C LEU A 58 10.26 -11.14 -14.25
N VAL A 59 11.26 -11.93 -14.66
CA VAL A 59 12.47 -11.42 -15.32
C VAL A 59 12.13 -10.75 -16.67
N PRO A 60 11.42 -11.39 -17.61
CA PRO A 60 11.01 -10.71 -18.85
C PRO A 60 10.17 -9.46 -18.60
N SER A 61 9.26 -9.51 -17.63
CA SER A 61 8.42 -8.36 -17.27
C SER A 61 9.24 -7.18 -16.77
N VAL A 62 10.21 -7.44 -15.87
CA VAL A 62 11.12 -6.40 -15.36
C VAL A 62 11.96 -5.79 -16.47
N LEU A 63 12.50 -6.61 -17.37
CA LEU A 63 13.28 -6.12 -18.53
C LEU A 63 12.44 -5.21 -19.43
N CYS A 64 11.17 -5.55 -19.67
CA CYS A 64 10.27 -4.67 -20.41
C CYS A 64 9.94 -3.37 -19.66
N ILE A 65 9.83 -3.43 -18.34
CA ILE A 65 9.48 -2.27 -17.52
C ILE A 65 10.65 -1.28 -17.43
N ILE A 66 11.88 -1.75 -17.30
CA ILE A 66 13.08 -0.90 -17.21
C ILE A 66 13.19 -0.01 -18.44
N GLN A 67 12.73 -0.46 -19.61
CA GLN A 67 12.72 0.32 -20.84
C GLN A 67 11.60 1.37 -20.88
N ASN A 68 10.68 1.37 -19.90
CA ASN A 68 9.57 2.30 -19.88
C ASN A 68 9.96 3.60 -19.16
N TYR A 69 9.89 4.72 -19.86
CA TYR A 69 10.17 6.06 -19.35
C TYR A 69 9.43 6.41 -18.04
N ARG A 70 8.24 5.87 -17.83
CA ARG A 70 7.44 6.15 -16.62
C ARG A 70 8.04 5.58 -15.33
N VAL A 71 8.90 4.59 -15.42
CA VAL A 71 9.53 3.93 -14.25
C VAL A 71 10.82 4.64 -13.83
N SER A 72 11.38 5.46 -14.70
CA SER A 72 12.68 6.14 -14.50
C SER A 72 12.59 7.46 -13.72
N ASN A 73 11.48 7.74 -13.06
CA ASN A 73 11.31 8.98 -12.29
C ASN A 73 11.25 8.69 -10.77
N PRO A 74 12.41 8.47 -10.11
CA PRO A 74 12.44 8.20 -8.69
C PRO A 74 12.03 9.45 -7.89
N ILE A 75 11.34 9.22 -6.79
CA ILE A 75 11.00 10.29 -5.87
C ILE A 75 12.26 10.85 -5.19
N SER A 76 12.44 12.17 -5.17
CA SER A 76 13.64 12.80 -4.61
C SER A 76 13.33 14.15 -3.96
N GLY A 77 14.17 14.55 -3.00
CA GLY A 77 14.08 15.84 -2.36
C GLY A 77 12.79 16.08 -1.57
N TRP A 78 12.25 17.27 -1.63
CA TRP A 78 11.04 17.68 -0.89
C TRP A 78 9.79 16.95 -1.33
N SER A 79 9.73 16.43 -2.56
CA SER A 79 8.61 15.63 -3.04
C SER A 79 8.45 14.29 -2.29
N ALA A 80 9.48 13.84 -1.57
CA ALA A 80 9.39 12.67 -0.71
C ALA A 80 8.65 12.95 0.61
N LEU A 81 8.58 14.19 1.06
CA LEU A 81 7.95 14.57 2.32
C LEU A 81 6.56 15.15 2.14
N LEU A 82 6.36 15.94 1.11
CA LEU A 82 5.10 16.63 0.83
C LEU A 82 4.63 16.34 -0.59
N TYR A 83 3.33 16.17 -0.74
CA TYR A 83 2.72 16.06 -2.07
C TYR A 83 2.77 17.39 -2.80
N ASP A 84 3.04 17.36 -4.09
CA ASP A 84 3.07 18.54 -4.96
C ASP A 84 1.76 19.32 -4.96
N ARG A 85 0.65 18.63 -4.65
CA ARG A 85 -0.70 19.21 -4.61
C ARG A 85 -1.38 18.93 -3.29
N ASN A 86 -1.80 19.98 -2.61
CA ASN A 86 -2.53 19.89 -1.34
C ASN A 86 -3.85 19.10 -1.46
N GLN A 87 -4.47 19.08 -2.65
CA GLN A 87 -5.68 18.32 -2.93
C GLN A 87 -5.51 16.81 -2.67
N ARG A 88 -4.30 16.26 -2.81
CA ARG A 88 -4.03 14.84 -2.57
C ARG A 88 -4.30 14.41 -1.13
N TYR A 89 -4.08 15.29 -0.16
CA TYR A 89 -4.42 15.02 1.24
C TYR A 89 -5.93 14.88 1.46
N ILE A 90 -6.71 15.71 0.77
CA ILE A 90 -8.18 15.63 0.80
C ILE A 90 -8.65 14.33 0.15
N HIS A 91 -8.01 13.92 -0.96
CA HIS A 91 -8.33 12.65 -1.62
C HIS A 91 -8.05 11.42 -0.75
N ILE A 92 -6.99 11.43 0.06
CA ILE A 92 -6.70 10.35 1.01
C ILE A 92 -7.86 10.20 2.00
N LEU A 93 -8.35 11.32 2.55
CA LEU A 93 -9.51 11.31 3.44
C LEU A 93 -10.79 10.88 2.70
N GLN A 94 -10.99 11.37 1.49
CA GLN A 94 -12.12 10.99 0.64
C GLN A 94 -12.15 9.48 0.39
N CYS A 95 -11.01 8.86 0.08
CA CYS A 95 -10.90 7.42 -0.14
C CYS A 95 -11.34 6.56 1.05
N LEU A 96 -11.32 7.11 2.27
CA LEU A 96 -11.73 6.40 3.48
C LEU A 96 -13.23 6.49 3.74
N PHE A 97 -13.84 7.63 3.45
CA PHE A 97 -15.23 7.94 3.86
C PHE A 97 -16.23 7.87 2.71
N PHE A 98 -15.79 8.04 1.48
CA PHE A 98 -16.68 8.15 0.33
C PHE A 98 -16.41 7.03 -0.68
N PRO A 99 -17.46 6.62 -1.45
CA PRO A 99 -17.27 5.66 -2.52
C PRO A 99 -16.29 6.20 -3.56
N PRO A 100 -15.61 5.30 -4.30
CA PRO A 100 -14.69 5.70 -5.34
C PRO A 100 -15.39 6.56 -6.40
N ASP A 101 -14.76 7.69 -6.73
CA ASP A 101 -15.25 8.58 -7.78
C ASP A 101 -15.07 7.97 -9.16
N LEU A 102 -16.06 8.20 -10.02
CA LEU A 102 -15.90 7.92 -11.45
C LEU A 102 -14.83 8.85 -12.03
N PRO A 103 -13.82 8.32 -12.74
CA PRO A 103 -12.74 9.13 -13.31
C PRO A 103 -13.22 10.29 -14.19
N ALA A 104 -14.40 10.14 -14.81
CA ALA A 104 -14.99 11.14 -15.67
C ALA A 104 -15.75 12.26 -14.93
N ARG A 105 -16.11 12.05 -13.68
CA ARG A 105 -16.91 13.01 -12.87
C ARG A 105 -16.47 12.96 -11.41
N PRO A 106 -15.37 13.64 -11.04
CA PRO A 106 -14.96 13.74 -9.65
C PRO A 106 -16.00 14.55 -8.85
N ASN A 107 -16.41 14.03 -7.68
CA ASN A 107 -17.46 14.65 -6.87
C ASN A 107 -17.00 15.90 -6.12
N PHE A 108 -15.74 15.90 -5.65
CA PHE A 108 -15.24 16.94 -4.75
C PHE A 108 -14.23 17.89 -5.38
N THR A 109 -13.48 17.44 -6.35
CA THR A 109 -12.47 18.26 -7.03
C THR A 109 -12.58 18.04 -8.52
N PRO A 110 -13.14 19.02 -9.25
CA PRO A 110 -13.37 18.92 -10.71
C PRO A 110 -12.07 18.94 -11.53
N ASP A 111 -10.93 19.08 -10.86
CA ASP A 111 -9.63 19.16 -11.52
C ASP A 111 -9.26 17.84 -12.20
N SER A 112 -8.91 17.91 -13.48
CA SER A 112 -8.70 16.75 -14.35
C SER A 112 -7.58 15.80 -13.89
N GLU A 113 -6.68 16.28 -13.05
CA GLU A 113 -5.53 15.51 -12.59
C GLU A 113 -5.78 14.73 -11.27
N SER A 114 -6.90 14.96 -10.62
CA SER A 114 -7.28 14.24 -9.39
C SER A 114 -8.11 12.97 -9.65
N LYS A 115 -8.17 12.51 -10.89
CA LYS A 115 -8.95 11.34 -11.35
C LYS A 115 -8.62 10.00 -10.69
N TRP A 116 -7.60 9.94 -9.88
CA TRP A 116 -7.07 8.69 -9.31
C TRP A 116 -7.50 8.39 -7.87
N ALA A 117 -8.42 9.19 -7.33
CA ALA A 117 -9.06 8.92 -6.03
C ALA A 117 -10.06 7.74 -6.07
N SER A 118 -10.26 7.13 -7.26
CA SER A 118 -11.27 6.10 -7.50
C SER A 118 -10.99 4.74 -6.89
N LEU A 119 -9.81 4.52 -6.34
CA LEU A 119 -9.39 3.23 -5.76
C LEU A 119 -9.12 3.44 -4.29
N GLY A 120 -10.12 3.24 -3.46
CA GLY A 120 -10.01 3.56 -2.06
C GLY A 120 -10.20 2.41 -1.12
N ALA A 121 -9.95 2.69 0.12
CA ALA A 121 -10.32 1.90 1.28
C ALA A 121 -11.74 2.28 1.72
N TRP A 122 -12.66 2.39 0.77
CA TRP A 122 -14.02 2.79 1.10
C TRP A 122 -14.71 1.73 1.92
N LEU A 123 -15.12 2.17 3.09
CA LEU A 123 -16.07 1.47 3.92
C LEU A 123 -17.32 2.37 4.02
N PRO A 124 -18.52 1.82 3.96
CA PRO A 124 -19.75 2.61 4.18
C PRO A 124 -19.64 3.46 5.45
N MET A 125 -20.19 4.66 5.46
CA MET A 125 -20.03 5.64 6.55
C MET A 125 -20.25 5.03 7.94
N PHE A 126 -21.21 4.14 8.09
CA PHE A 126 -21.50 3.45 9.35
C PHE A 126 -20.39 2.47 9.77
N SER A 127 -19.75 1.80 8.80
CA SER A 127 -18.63 0.90 9.10
C SER A 127 -17.42 1.67 9.57
N MET A 128 -17.18 2.88 9.03
CA MET A 128 -16.07 3.72 9.44
C MET A 128 -16.23 4.23 10.87
N THR A 129 -17.44 4.56 11.30
CA THR A 129 -17.73 4.86 12.72
C THR A 129 -17.43 3.67 13.62
N GLY A 130 -17.74 2.45 13.17
CA GLY A 130 -17.39 1.22 13.88
C GLY A 130 -15.89 1.04 14.03
N VAL A 131 -15.12 1.28 12.97
CA VAL A 131 -13.63 1.22 13.01
C VAL A 131 -13.07 2.23 14.00
N ILE A 132 -13.55 3.48 13.95
CA ILE A 132 -13.12 4.54 14.88
C ILE A 132 -13.47 4.18 16.32
N GLY A 133 -14.70 3.75 16.59
CA GLY A 133 -15.14 3.30 17.91
C GLY A 133 -14.30 2.12 18.43
N TRP A 134 -14.02 1.13 17.57
CA TRP A 134 -13.16 0.01 17.92
C TRP A 134 -11.73 0.47 18.25
N MET A 135 -11.15 1.38 17.48
CA MET A 135 -9.82 1.96 17.73
C MET A 135 -9.75 2.73 19.06
N GLN A 136 -10.85 3.34 19.51
CA GLN A 136 -10.95 4.01 20.81
C GLN A 136 -10.97 3.01 21.96
N LEU A 137 -11.74 1.92 21.81
CA LEU A 137 -11.89 0.87 22.82
C LEU A 137 -10.60 0.02 22.95
N LYS A 138 -10.01 -0.41 21.85
CA LYS A 138 -8.85 -1.32 21.82
C LYS A 138 -7.53 -0.56 21.61
N ARG A 139 -7.17 0.30 22.58
CA ARG A 139 -6.03 1.22 22.46
C ARG A 139 -4.67 0.54 22.22
N ARG A 140 -4.44 -0.66 22.77
CA ARG A 140 -3.15 -1.38 22.69
C ARG A 140 -3.13 -2.52 21.67
N HIS A 141 -4.20 -2.71 20.91
CA HIS A 141 -4.27 -3.81 19.94
C HIS A 141 -3.34 -3.58 18.76
N TRP A 142 -2.71 -4.65 18.27
CA TRP A 142 -1.75 -4.59 17.15
C TRP A 142 -2.38 -4.04 15.87
N LEU A 143 -3.63 -4.41 15.58
CA LEU A 143 -4.37 -3.94 14.40
C LEU A 143 -4.52 -2.41 14.39
N LYS A 144 -4.78 -1.79 15.54
CA LYS A 144 -4.81 -0.32 15.64
C LYS A 144 -3.46 0.28 15.25
N LYS A 145 -2.35 -0.28 15.75
CA LYS A 145 -1.00 0.17 15.38
C LYS A 145 -0.78 0.04 13.88
N MET A 146 -1.23 -1.08 13.28
CA MET A 146 -1.13 -1.34 11.85
C MET A 146 -1.89 -0.28 11.04
N LEU A 147 -3.15 -0.01 11.37
CA LEU A 147 -3.94 1.01 10.71
C LEU A 147 -3.31 2.40 10.84
N CYS A 148 -2.81 2.77 12.01
CA CYS A 148 -2.11 4.04 12.19
C CYS A 148 -0.83 4.14 11.35
N VAL A 149 -0.04 3.07 11.25
CA VAL A 149 1.17 3.03 10.42
C VAL A 149 0.81 3.18 8.94
N LEU A 150 -0.18 2.44 8.46
CA LEU A 150 -0.62 2.52 7.06
C LEU A 150 -1.17 3.91 6.72
N LEU A 151 -1.98 4.50 7.59
CA LEU A 151 -2.48 5.87 7.41
C LEU A 151 -1.33 6.88 7.38
N PHE A 152 -0.38 6.77 8.31
CA PHE A 152 0.81 7.62 8.32
C PHE A 152 1.60 7.50 7.02
N MET A 153 1.78 6.28 6.51
CA MET A 153 2.46 6.04 5.23
C MET A 153 1.68 6.64 4.05
N ALA A 154 0.36 6.66 4.09
CA ALA A 154 -0.46 7.28 3.05
C ALA A 154 -0.26 8.79 2.97
N PHE A 155 -0.04 9.46 4.10
CA PHE A 155 0.16 10.92 4.15
C PHE A 155 1.55 11.39 3.72
N ILE A 156 2.55 10.51 3.69
CA ILE A 156 3.93 10.86 3.32
C ILE A 156 4.24 10.25 1.94
N PRO A 157 4.49 11.09 0.90
CA PRO A 157 4.73 10.61 -0.46
C PRO A 157 5.83 9.56 -0.57
N GLY A 158 6.96 9.76 0.10
CA GLY A 158 8.08 8.83 0.09
C GLY A 158 7.72 7.45 0.65
N LEU A 159 6.91 7.39 1.71
CA LEU A 159 6.44 6.14 2.27
C LEU A 159 5.34 5.49 1.41
N ASN A 160 4.48 6.31 0.81
CA ASN A 160 3.50 5.85 -0.17
C ASN A 160 4.19 5.24 -1.40
N ALA A 161 5.29 5.83 -1.85
CA ALA A 161 6.06 5.36 -3.00
C ALA A 161 6.71 3.98 -2.78
N LEU A 162 6.89 3.51 -1.55
CA LEU A 162 7.38 2.16 -1.26
C LEU A 162 6.48 1.07 -1.86
N PHE A 163 5.18 1.32 -1.95
CA PHE A 163 4.23 0.38 -2.55
C PHE A 163 4.32 0.28 -4.07
N GLN A 164 5.13 1.15 -4.72
CA GLN A 164 5.34 1.18 -6.17
C GLN A 164 6.81 1.38 -6.57
N LEU A 165 7.74 0.76 -5.88
CA LEU A 165 9.17 0.83 -6.19
C LEU A 165 9.75 2.26 -6.21
N MET A 166 9.35 3.10 -5.26
CA MET A 166 9.85 4.48 -5.10
C MET A 166 9.63 5.41 -6.30
N ASN A 167 8.61 5.13 -7.12
CA ASN A 167 8.26 6.01 -8.22
C ASN A 167 7.58 7.30 -7.72
N ALA A 168 7.91 8.45 -8.33
CA ALA A 168 7.41 9.77 -7.94
C ALA A 168 5.92 10.02 -8.19
N SER A 169 5.21 9.12 -8.86
CA SER A 169 3.77 9.28 -9.09
C SER A 169 2.96 9.00 -7.81
N TYR A 170 1.84 9.73 -7.62
CA TYR A 170 0.89 9.43 -6.55
C TYR A 170 0.26 8.05 -6.76
N TYR A 171 0.22 7.24 -5.70
CA TYR A 171 -0.27 5.88 -5.77
C TYR A 171 -1.25 5.58 -4.62
N ALA A 172 -2.49 5.31 -4.95
CA ALA A 172 -3.55 5.03 -3.99
C ALA A 172 -4.09 3.58 -4.09
N ARG A 173 -3.63 2.80 -5.06
CA ARG A 173 -4.19 1.45 -5.32
C ARG A 173 -3.95 0.47 -4.17
N TRP A 174 -2.95 0.67 -3.35
CA TRP A 174 -2.67 -0.17 -2.20
C TRP A 174 -3.61 0.08 -1.01
N PHE A 175 -4.43 1.13 -1.06
CA PHE A 175 -5.34 1.48 0.05
C PHE A 175 -6.37 0.38 0.35
N TYR A 176 -6.65 -0.54 -0.58
CA TYR A 176 -7.47 -1.72 -0.29
C TYR A 176 -6.91 -2.57 0.86
N MET A 177 -5.62 -2.48 1.14
CA MET A 177 -4.98 -3.17 2.27
C MET A 177 -5.40 -2.61 3.64
N LEU A 178 -6.00 -1.41 3.66
CA LEU A 178 -6.62 -0.86 4.87
C LEU A 178 -7.93 -1.55 5.22
N THR A 179 -8.57 -2.19 4.25
CA THR A 179 -9.85 -2.89 4.41
C THR A 179 -9.70 -4.40 4.62
N LEU A 180 -8.51 -4.94 4.40
CA LEU A 180 -8.16 -6.34 4.69
C LEU A 180 -7.86 -6.56 6.16
#